data_55469c505736a0b00b89f91834b3e4b0
#
_entry.id   55469c505736a0b00b89f91834b3e4b0
#
_cell.length_a   1.000
_cell.length_b   1.000
_cell.length_c   1.000
_cell.angle_alpha   90.00
_cell.angle_beta   90.00
_cell.angle_gamma   90.00
#
_symmetry.space_group_name_H-M   'P 1'
#
loop_
_entity.id
_entity.type
_entity.pdbx_description
1 polymer ?
#
loop_
_entity_poly.entity_id
_entity_poly.type
_entity_poly.pdbx_seq_one_letter_code
_entity_poly.pdbx_strand_id
1 'polypeptide(L)'
;MRLFIAEKPSLGKAIAAELGVTQTCQGYMVCGNDVVTWCFGHLLEQYDPDDYNETWKLWRRSSLPMIPRGWRLKPKKDALTQLQIINHLLSEAATVVNAGDPDREGQLLVDEVLEHFSYYGPVQRIWLASLDSRSIQKALATLKYNRDYANLRDSARARSQADWLIGMNATRAMTLRGKESGRDGVLSMGRVQTPTLALVVNRDREIAAFTPIDYLILQATLQHDAGMFSAIFKPSETQPGLDSEGRLVDGAT
;
A
#
# COMPACT_ATOMS: atom_id res chain seq x y z
N MET A 1 0.87 -21.28 -24.01
CA MET A 1 1.65 -20.04 -23.87
C MET A 1 2.03 -19.80 -22.41
N ARG A 2 3.01 -18.92 -22.12
CA ARG A 2 3.31 -18.44 -20.77
C ARG A 2 2.66 -17.06 -20.60
N LEU A 3 1.85 -16.89 -19.54
CA LEU A 3 1.08 -15.67 -19.28
C LEU A 3 1.69 -14.90 -18.11
N PHE A 4 2.12 -13.69 -18.34
CA PHE A 4 2.53 -12.75 -17.29
C PHE A 4 1.33 -11.89 -16.88
N ILE A 5 1.05 -11.80 -15.57
CA ILE A 5 0.02 -10.92 -15.02
C ILE A 5 0.72 -9.88 -14.13
N ALA A 6 0.83 -8.66 -14.61
CA ALA A 6 1.45 -7.55 -13.90
C ALA A 6 0.43 -6.81 -13.01
N GLU A 7 0.91 -6.13 -11.97
CA GLU A 7 0.06 -5.34 -11.08
C GLU A 7 -0.55 -4.11 -11.76
N LYS A 8 0.20 -3.51 -12.72
CA LYS A 8 -0.18 -2.26 -13.39
C LYS A 8 0.30 -2.24 -14.84
N PRO A 9 -0.37 -1.45 -15.71
CA PRO A 9 -0.03 -1.39 -17.13
C PRO A 9 1.42 -1.00 -17.41
N SER A 10 2.01 -0.09 -16.63
CA SER A 10 3.40 0.35 -16.82
C SER A 10 4.41 -0.78 -16.61
N LEU A 11 4.20 -1.60 -15.58
CA LEU A 11 5.01 -2.79 -15.31
C LEU A 11 4.85 -3.84 -16.40
N GLY A 12 3.60 -4.12 -16.82
CA GLY A 12 3.33 -5.04 -17.91
C GLY A 12 3.99 -4.63 -19.22
N LYS A 13 3.89 -3.35 -19.58
CA LYS A 13 4.55 -2.80 -20.79
C LYS A 13 6.08 -2.90 -20.73
N ALA A 14 6.68 -2.66 -19.57
CA ALA A 14 8.14 -2.79 -19.39
C ALA A 14 8.59 -4.24 -19.57
N ILE A 15 7.88 -5.21 -18.98
CA ILE A 15 8.17 -6.64 -19.17
C ILE A 15 7.97 -7.05 -20.64
N ALA A 16 6.86 -6.63 -21.26
CA ALA A 16 6.57 -6.93 -22.65
C ALA A 16 7.64 -6.39 -23.62
N ALA A 17 8.17 -5.19 -23.37
CA ALA A 17 9.23 -4.59 -24.18
C ALA A 17 10.50 -5.45 -24.18
N GLU A 18 10.87 -6.03 -23.03
CA GLU A 18 12.05 -6.91 -22.93
C GLU A 18 11.80 -8.31 -23.54
N LEU A 19 10.56 -8.77 -23.57
CA LEU A 19 10.17 -10.02 -24.21
C LEU A 19 10.05 -9.90 -25.75
N GLY A 20 9.97 -8.67 -26.28
CA GLY A 20 9.80 -8.40 -27.71
C GLY A 20 8.35 -8.45 -28.16
N VAL A 21 7.67 -7.30 -28.08
CA VAL A 21 6.25 -7.16 -28.48
C VAL A 21 6.07 -7.44 -29.96
N THR A 22 5.21 -8.40 -30.29
CA THR A 22 4.80 -8.70 -31.67
C THR A 22 3.42 -8.14 -32.01
N GLN A 23 2.52 -8.00 -31.00
CA GLN A 23 1.20 -7.43 -31.19
C GLN A 23 0.70 -6.76 -29.91
N THR A 24 0.06 -5.60 -30.07
CA THR A 24 -0.62 -4.91 -28.96
C THR A 24 -2.11 -5.08 -29.11
N CYS A 25 -2.74 -5.61 -28.05
CA CYS A 25 -4.18 -5.83 -27.97
C CYS A 25 -4.79 -5.01 -26.84
N GLN A 26 -6.12 -4.96 -26.78
CA GLN A 26 -6.81 -4.33 -25.67
C GLN A 26 -6.58 -5.15 -24.39
N GLY A 27 -5.92 -4.56 -23.40
CA GLY A 27 -5.68 -5.16 -22.08
C GLY A 27 -4.52 -6.16 -22.01
N TYR A 28 -3.80 -6.45 -23.10
CA TYR A 28 -2.64 -7.33 -23.12
C TYR A 28 -1.72 -7.09 -24.30
N MET A 29 -0.53 -7.67 -24.27
CA MET A 29 0.46 -7.67 -25.36
C MET A 29 0.93 -9.09 -25.64
N VAL A 30 1.09 -9.43 -26.92
CA VAL A 30 1.67 -10.69 -27.39
C VAL A 30 3.17 -10.49 -27.62
N CYS A 31 3.99 -11.40 -27.10
CA CYS A 31 5.44 -11.37 -27.18
C CYS A 31 5.97 -12.73 -27.63
N GLY A 32 5.75 -13.09 -28.90
CA GLY A 32 6.05 -14.42 -29.43
C GLY A 32 5.20 -15.50 -28.76
N ASN A 33 5.85 -16.39 -27.99
CA ASN A 33 5.16 -17.45 -27.23
C ASN A 33 4.66 -16.99 -25.86
N ASP A 34 4.96 -15.78 -25.46
CA ASP A 34 4.57 -15.17 -24.21
C ASP A 34 3.44 -14.16 -24.40
N VAL A 35 2.60 -14.00 -23.39
CA VAL A 35 1.59 -12.95 -23.35
C VAL A 35 1.72 -12.19 -22.02
N VAL A 36 1.63 -10.88 -22.08
CA VAL A 36 1.68 -10.01 -20.91
C VAL A 36 0.37 -9.27 -20.79
N THR A 37 -0.31 -9.46 -19.67
CA THR A 37 -1.49 -8.70 -19.28
C THR A 37 -1.23 -8.01 -17.94
N TRP A 38 -2.18 -7.22 -17.46
CA TRP A 38 -2.01 -6.45 -16.24
C TRP A 38 -3.33 -6.24 -15.52
N CYS A 39 -3.22 -6.01 -14.23
CA CYS A 39 -4.24 -5.40 -13.41
C CYS A 39 -4.06 -3.86 -13.40
N PHE A 40 -4.91 -3.14 -12.73
CA PHE A 40 -4.76 -1.70 -12.41
C PHE A 40 -5.09 -1.47 -10.93
N GLY A 41 -4.30 -2.12 -10.09
CA GLY A 41 -4.57 -2.35 -8.69
C GLY A 41 -5.50 -3.55 -8.51
N HIS A 42 -6.10 -3.71 -7.33
CA HIS A 42 -7.05 -4.80 -7.08
C HIS A 42 -8.25 -4.73 -8.02
N LEU A 43 -8.46 -5.77 -8.80
CA LEU A 43 -9.64 -5.94 -9.69
C LEU A 43 -10.85 -6.48 -8.93
N LEU A 44 -10.61 -7.06 -7.76
CA LEU A 44 -11.61 -7.57 -6.85
C LEU A 44 -11.72 -6.67 -5.61
N GLU A 45 -12.85 -6.71 -4.94
CA GLU A 45 -13.11 -6.01 -3.69
C GLU A 45 -13.81 -6.93 -2.70
N GLN A 46 -13.63 -6.64 -1.40
CA GLN A 46 -14.35 -7.33 -0.35
C GLN A 46 -15.87 -7.14 -0.52
N TYR A 47 -16.63 -8.18 -0.18
CA TYR A 47 -18.09 -8.06 -0.09
C TYR A 47 -18.48 -6.94 0.90
N ASP A 48 -19.57 -6.22 0.56
CA ASP A 48 -20.20 -5.30 1.49
C ASP A 48 -20.88 -6.05 2.64
N PRO A 49 -21.15 -5.41 3.76
CA PRO A 49 -21.83 -6.07 4.89
C PRO A 49 -23.14 -6.77 4.51
N ASP A 50 -23.94 -6.16 3.67
CA ASP A 50 -25.23 -6.71 3.21
C ASP A 50 -25.09 -7.86 2.20
N ASP A 51 -23.95 -7.98 1.50
CA ASP A 51 -23.63 -9.17 0.70
C ASP A 51 -23.43 -10.42 1.57
N TYR A 52 -22.99 -10.26 2.82
CA TYR A 52 -22.85 -11.34 3.79
C TYR A 52 -24.14 -11.65 4.54
N ASN A 53 -24.87 -10.61 4.94
CA ASN A 53 -26.12 -10.72 5.71
C ASN A 53 -27.00 -9.48 5.45
N GLU A 54 -28.16 -9.70 4.87
CA GLU A 54 -29.11 -8.64 4.52
C GLU A 54 -29.49 -7.76 5.74
N THR A 55 -29.51 -8.32 6.95
CA THR A 55 -29.78 -7.55 8.18
C THR A 55 -28.72 -6.49 8.46
N TRP A 56 -27.51 -6.63 7.90
CA TRP A 56 -26.42 -5.67 8.04
C TRP A 56 -26.56 -4.46 7.09
N LYS A 57 -27.54 -4.46 6.21
CA LYS A 57 -27.88 -3.29 5.39
C LYS A 57 -28.26 -2.09 6.25
N LEU A 58 -29.03 -2.34 7.30
CA LEU A 58 -29.42 -1.29 8.23
C LEU A 58 -28.39 -1.11 9.33
N TRP A 59 -27.97 0.12 9.53
CA TRP A 59 -27.03 0.47 10.60
C TRP A 59 -27.72 0.48 11.95
N ARG A 60 -27.55 -0.58 12.73
CA ARG A 60 -28.14 -0.75 14.07
C ARG A 60 -27.07 -1.26 15.03
N ARG A 61 -27.14 -0.84 16.30
CA ARG A 61 -26.23 -1.37 17.34
C ARG A 61 -26.34 -2.88 17.52
N SER A 62 -27.55 -3.42 17.38
CA SER A 62 -27.81 -4.86 17.51
C SER A 62 -27.15 -5.73 16.41
N SER A 63 -26.71 -5.13 15.30
CA SER A 63 -25.98 -5.84 14.25
C SER A 63 -24.44 -5.78 14.42
N LEU A 64 -23.95 -5.16 15.47
CA LEU A 64 -22.52 -5.09 15.77
C LEU A 64 -22.12 -6.10 16.86
N PRO A 65 -20.96 -6.74 16.77
CA PRO A 65 -20.02 -6.66 15.66
C PRO A 65 -20.45 -7.51 14.46
N MET A 66 -20.21 -6.98 13.24
CA MET A 66 -20.36 -7.73 12.00
C MET A 66 -19.09 -8.55 11.76
N ILE A 67 -19.19 -9.87 11.82
CA ILE A 67 -18.07 -10.80 11.63
C ILE A 67 -18.48 -11.80 10.54
N PRO A 68 -17.89 -11.70 9.33
CA PRO A 68 -18.15 -12.68 8.27
C PRO A 68 -17.71 -14.09 8.67
N ARG A 69 -18.53 -15.10 8.40
CA ARG A 69 -18.17 -16.50 8.64
C ARG A 69 -17.16 -17.06 7.61
N GLY A 70 -17.01 -16.36 6.49
CA GLY A 70 -16.05 -16.68 5.43
C GLY A 70 -15.86 -15.45 4.55
N TRP A 71 -14.63 -15.19 4.13
CA TRP A 71 -14.29 -14.01 3.32
C TRP A 71 -14.58 -14.27 1.86
N ARG A 72 -15.20 -13.28 1.20
CA ARG A 72 -15.55 -13.34 -0.22
C ARG A 72 -15.17 -12.05 -0.91
N LEU A 73 -14.75 -12.19 -2.16
CA LEU A 73 -14.42 -11.08 -3.05
C LEU A 73 -15.43 -11.05 -4.20
N LYS A 74 -15.73 -9.85 -4.68
CA LYS A 74 -16.53 -9.61 -5.88
C LYS A 74 -15.75 -8.75 -6.86
N PRO A 75 -16.00 -8.91 -8.19
CA PRO A 75 -15.41 -8.03 -9.19
C PRO A 75 -15.81 -6.58 -8.97
N LYS A 76 -14.86 -5.66 -9.09
CA LYS A 76 -15.17 -4.25 -9.23
C LYS A 76 -15.84 -3.98 -10.55
N LYS A 77 -16.79 -3.05 -10.59
CA LYS A 77 -17.59 -2.75 -11.79
C LYS A 77 -16.74 -2.29 -12.97
N ASP A 78 -15.73 -1.50 -12.71
CA ASP A 78 -14.78 -0.97 -13.70
C ASP A 78 -13.71 -1.99 -14.13
N ALA A 79 -13.58 -3.11 -13.41
CA ALA A 79 -12.60 -4.16 -13.67
C ALA A 79 -13.15 -5.31 -14.53
N LEU A 80 -14.45 -5.38 -14.79
CA LEU A 80 -15.09 -6.52 -15.45
C LEU A 80 -14.47 -6.87 -16.80
N THR A 81 -14.21 -5.88 -17.65
CA THR A 81 -13.62 -6.09 -18.97
C THR A 81 -12.22 -6.71 -18.86
N GLN A 82 -11.38 -6.18 -17.95
CA GLN A 82 -10.03 -6.70 -17.76
C GLN A 82 -10.03 -8.11 -17.14
N LEU A 83 -10.95 -8.38 -16.23
CA LEU A 83 -11.12 -9.72 -15.65
C LEU A 83 -11.55 -10.73 -16.74
N GLN A 84 -12.43 -10.36 -17.67
CA GLN A 84 -12.80 -11.22 -18.80
C GLN A 84 -11.61 -11.53 -19.72
N ILE A 85 -10.77 -10.52 -20.01
CA ILE A 85 -9.54 -10.70 -20.78
C ILE A 85 -8.59 -11.66 -20.05
N ILE A 86 -8.34 -11.44 -18.76
CA ILE A 86 -7.47 -12.31 -17.96
C ILE A 86 -8.01 -13.75 -17.93
N ASN A 87 -9.33 -13.93 -17.74
CA ASN A 87 -9.96 -15.25 -17.72
C ASN A 87 -9.76 -16.00 -19.05
N HIS A 88 -9.96 -15.30 -20.17
CA HIS A 88 -9.70 -15.88 -21.49
C HIS A 88 -8.24 -16.32 -21.64
N LEU A 89 -7.30 -15.44 -21.28
CA LEU A 89 -5.87 -15.74 -21.38
C LEU A 89 -5.44 -16.87 -20.43
N LEU A 90 -6.06 -16.98 -19.24
CA LEU A 90 -5.81 -18.08 -18.30
C LEU A 90 -6.23 -19.44 -18.86
N SER A 91 -7.29 -19.49 -19.66
CA SER A 91 -7.75 -20.74 -20.30
C SER A 91 -6.75 -21.31 -21.31
N GLU A 92 -5.87 -20.47 -21.86
CA GLU A 92 -4.84 -20.85 -22.83
C GLU A 92 -3.43 -20.95 -22.22
N ALA A 93 -3.28 -20.55 -20.96
CA ALA A 93 -1.99 -20.48 -20.29
C ALA A 93 -1.50 -21.87 -19.85
N ALA A 94 -0.34 -22.29 -20.35
CA ALA A 94 0.36 -23.46 -19.83
C ALA A 94 1.06 -23.18 -18.49
N THR A 95 1.51 -21.92 -18.29
CA THR A 95 2.13 -21.45 -17.07
C THR A 95 1.81 -19.97 -16.89
N VAL A 96 1.53 -19.57 -15.66
CA VAL A 96 1.33 -18.17 -15.28
C VAL A 96 2.57 -17.65 -14.56
N VAL A 97 2.92 -16.38 -14.79
CA VAL A 97 3.94 -15.67 -14.03
C VAL A 97 3.26 -14.51 -13.29
N ASN A 98 3.21 -14.61 -11.98
CA ASN A 98 2.81 -13.50 -11.12
C ASN A 98 3.89 -12.41 -11.19
N ALA A 99 3.55 -11.29 -11.78
CA ALA A 99 4.38 -10.10 -11.96
C ALA A 99 3.80 -8.90 -11.21
N GLY A 100 3.32 -9.11 -9.98
CA GLY A 100 3.00 -8.04 -9.04
C GLY A 100 4.25 -7.32 -8.55
N ASP A 101 4.11 -6.17 -7.93
CA ASP A 101 5.22 -5.47 -7.29
C ASP A 101 5.90 -6.37 -6.22
N PRO A 102 7.19 -6.17 -5.89
CA PRO A 102 7.94 -7.06 -5.02
C PRO A 102 7.62 -6.83 -3.53
N ASP A 103 6.35 -6.92 -3.20
CA ASP A 103 5.83 -6.80 -1.85
C ASP A 103 4.62 -7.73 -1.61
N ARG A 104 4.04 -7.66 -0.42
CA ARG A 104 2.90 -8.50 -0.04
C ARG A 104 1.61 -8.15 -0.78
N GLU A 105 1.39 -6.86 -1.08
CA GLU A 105 0.19 -6.39 -1.77
C GLU A 105 0.22 -6.82 -3.24
N GLY A 106 1.36 -6.64 -3.93
CA GLY A 106 1.56 -7.11 -5.30
C GLY A 106 1.49 -8.64 -5.42
N GLN A 107 1.92 -9.39 -4.37
CA GLN A 107 1.73 -10.83 -4.33
C GLN A 107 0.25 -11.20 -4.26
N LEU A 108 -0.50 -10.61 -3.34
CA LEU A 108 -1.92 -10.89 -3.14
C LEU A 108 -2.74 -10.53 -4.37
N LEU A 109 -2.48 -9.38 -4.96
CA LEU A 109 -3.26 -8.81 -6.05
C LEU A 109 -3.41 -9.76 -7.25
N VAL A 110 -2.33 -10.44 -7.64
CA VAL A 110 -2.38 -11.42 -8.72
C VAL A 110 -2.94 -12.76 -8.22
N ASP A 111 -2.54 -13.20 -7.03
CA ASP A 111 -3.01 -14.47 -6.48
C ASP A 111 -4.53 -14.50 -6.27
N GLU A 112 -5.15 -13.38 -5.84
CA GLU A 112 -6.61 -13.30 -5.69
C GLU A 112 -7.36 -13.42 -7.03
N VAL A 113 -6.78 -12.93 -8.13
CA VAL A 113 -7.35 -13.10 -9.47
C VAL A 113 -7.24 -14.55 -9.92
N LEU A 114 -6.11 -15.21 -9.66
CA LEU A 114 -5.94 -16.64 -9.97
C LEU A 114 -6.91 -17.50 -9.16
N GLU A 115 -7.09 -17.22 -7.88
CA GLU A 115 -8.07 -17.90 -7.00
C GLU A 115 -9.52 -17.65 -7.47
N HIS A 116 -9.85 -16.42 -7.87
CA HIS A 116 -11.19 -16.07 -8.37
C HIS A 116 -11.59 -16.89 -9.59
N PHE A 117 -10.65 -17.15 -10.51
CA PHE A 117 -10.86 -17.97 -11.69
C PHE A 117 -10.53 -19.46 -11.46
N SER A 118 -10.23 -19.86 -10.23
CA SER A 118 -9.89 -21.25 -9.90
C SER A 118 -8.78 -21.81 -10.78
N TYR A 119 -7.73 -21.02 -11.01
CA TYR A 119 -6.58 -21.47 -11.78
C TYR A 119 -5.68 -22.35 -10.94
N TYR A 120 -5.49 -23.61 -11.35
CA TYR A 120 -4.68 -24.61 -10.63
C TYR A 120 -3.41 -25.02 -11.40
N GLY A 121 -3.12 -24.37 -12.52
CA GLY A 121 -1.91 -24.61 -13.30
C GLY A 121 -0.63 -24.12 -12.59
N PRO A 122 0.54 -24.39 -13.20
CA PRO A 122 1.82 -23.93 -12.68
C PRO A 122 1.90 -22.40 -12.59
N VAL A 123 2.32 -21.87 -11.43
CA VAL A 123 2.52 -20.43 -11.23
C VAL A 123 3.95 -20.16 -10.79
N GLN A 124 4.61 -19.30 -11.54
CA GLN A 124 5.93 -18.75 -11.21
C GLN A 124 5.80 -17.31 -10.71
N ARG A 125 6.84 -16.79 -10.10
CA ARG A 125 6.95 -15.43 -9.58
C ARG A 125 8.16 -14.74 -10.17
N ILE A 126 7.97 -13.57 -10.80
CA ILE A 126 9.05 -12.65 -11.11
C ILE A 126 9.19 -11.63 -9.99
N TRP A 127 10.40 -11.45 -9.46
CA TRP A 127 10.68 -10.47 -8.41
C TRP A 127 11.44 -9.29 -9.00
N LEU A 128 10.74 -8.18 -9.22
CA LEU A 128 11.26 -7.05 -9.99
C LEU A 128 11.23 -5.76 -9.16
N ALA A 129 12.39 -5.34 -8.68
CA ALA A 129 12.55 -4.13 -7.86
C ALA A 129 12.81 -2.86 -8.68
N SER A 130 13.18 -2.98 -9.96
CA SER A 130 13.44 -1.86 -10.87
C SER A 130 12.96 -2.19 -12.27
N LEU A 131 12.57 -1.17 -13.05
CA LEU A 131 12.06 -1.31 -14.42
C LEU A 131 13.12 -1.07 -15.50
N ASP A 132 14.40 -0.99 -15.13
CA ASP A 132 15.47 -0.92 -16.12
C ASP A 132 15.66 -2.27 -16.84
N SER A 133 16.08 -2.22 -18.10
CA SER A 133 16.22 -3.40 -18.98
C SER A 133 17.05 -4.51 -18.34
N ARG A 134 18.20 -4.17 -17.74
CA ARG A 134 19.11 -5.16 -17.12
C ARG A 134 18.45 -5.89 -15.94
N SER A 135 17.71 -5.15 -15.11
CA SER A 135 16.98 -5.72 -13.96
C SER A 135 15.86 -6.64 -14.43
N ILE A 136 15.10 -6.25 -15.47
CA ILE A 136 14.03 -7.08 -16.02
C ILE A 136 14.60 -8.37 -16.63
N GLN A 137 15.63 -8.28 -17.46
CA GLN A 137 16.28 -9.44 -18.09
C GLN A 137 16.80 -10.42 -17.02
N LYS A 138 17.46 -9.91 -15.97
CA LYS A 138 17.93 -10.73 -14.84
C LYS A 138 16.77 -11.42 -14.13
N ALA A 139 15.68 -10.70 -13.87
CA ALA A 139 14.50 -11.26 -13.19
C ALA A 139 13.80 -12.30 -14.06
N LEU A 140 13.68 -12.10 -15.37
CA LEU A 140 13.13 -13.07 -16.32
C LEU A 140 13.96 -14.37 -16.37
N ALA A 141 15.28 -14.28 -16.20
CA ALA A 141 16.17 -15.43 -16.16
C ALA A 141 16.11 -16.20 -14.82
N THR A 142 15.54 -15.61 -13.76
CA THR A 142 15.55 -16.15 -12.39
C THR A 142 14.16 -16.28 -11.76
N LEU A 143 13.17 -16.70 -12.55
CA LEU A 143 11.81 -16.94 -12.05
C LEU A 143 11.82 -17.97 -10.93
N LYS A 144 10.97 -17.75 -9.92
CA LYS A 144 10.84 -18.61 -8.74
C LYS A 144 9.45 -19.24 -8.68
N TYR A 145 9.24 -20.17 -7.79
CA TYR A 145 7.91 -20.73 -7.56
C TYR A 145 7.03 -19.73 -6.78
N ASN A 146 5.83 -19.45 -7.27
CA ASN A 146 4.90 -18.52 -6.61
C ASN A 146 4.54 -18.95 -5.19
N ARG A 147 4.47 -20.27 -4.93
CA ARG A 147 4.19 -20.84 -3.61
C ARG A 147 5.18 -20.43 -2.51
N ASP A 148 6.42 -20.10 -2.89
CA ASP A 148 7.46 -19.67 -1.94
C ASP A 148 7.13 -18.31 -1.31
N TYR A 149 6.18 -17.59 -1.89
CA TYR A 149 5.70 -16.27 -1.46
C TYR A 149 4.31 -16.30 -0.80
N ALA A 150 3.78 -17.50 -0.48
CA ALA A 150 2.44 -17.65 0.10
C ALA A 150 2.27 -16.86 1.41
N ASN A 151 3.30 -16.79 2.25
CA ASN A 151 3.25 -16.02 3.50
C ASN A 151 3.05 -14.51 3.27
N LEU A 152 3.57 -13.95 2.17
CA LEU A 152 3.32 -12.55 1.79
C LEU A 152 1.87 -12.34 1.40
N ARG A 153 1.31 -13.22 0.54
CA ARG A 153 -0.10 -13.23 0.18
C ARG A 153 -0.99 -13.27 1.42
N ASP A 154 -0.72 -14.22 2.33
CA ASP A 154 -1.54 -14.42 3.51
C ASP A 154 -1.46 -13.24 4.48
N SER A 155 -0.28 -12.60 4.60
CA SER A 155 -0.10 -11.36 5.37
C SER A 155 -0.94 -10.20 4.80
N ALA A 156 -0.93 -9.99 3.48
CA ALA A 156 -1.73 -8.94 2.85
C ALA A 156 -3.23 -9.22 2.98
N ARG A 157 -3.63 -10.49 2.80
CA ARG A 157 -5.02 -10.93 2.97
C ARG A 157 -5.54 -10.68 4.39
N ALA A 158 -4.76 -11.07 5.39
CA ALA A 158 -5.11 -10.83 6.79
C ALA A 158 -5.24 -9.34 7.11
N ARG A 159 -4.37 -8.51 6.52
CA ARG A 159 -4.47 -7.05 6.62
C ARG A 159 -5.77 -6.53 6.00
N SER A 160 -6.09 -6.92 4.78
CA SER A 160 -7.32 -6.51 4.08
C SER A 160 -8.57 -6.87 4.90
N GLN A 161 -8.60 -8.09 5.47
CA GLN A 161 -9.69 -8.55 6.32
C GLN A 161 -9.79 -7.76 7.63
N ALA A 162 -8.65 -7.44 8.26
CA ALA A 162 -8.61 -6.60 9.46
C ALA A 162 -9.08 -5.17 9.16
N ASP A 163 -8.70 -4.60 8.01
CA ASP A 163 -9.13 -3.28 7.59
C ASP A 163 -10.65 -3.24 7.36
N TRP A 164 -11.24 -4.29 6.78
CA TRP A 164 -12.70 -4.42 6.66
C TRP A 164 -13.39 -4.53 8.03
N LEU A 165 -12.90 -5.43 8.91
CA LEU A 165 -13.49 -5.64 10.24
C LEU A 165 -13.49 -4.35 11.06
N ILE A 166 -12.35 -3.68 11.14
CA ILE A 166 -12.22 -2.45 11.93
C ILE A 166 -12.99 -1.31 11.25
N GLY A 167 -12.78 -1.12 9.94
CA GLY A 167 -13.38 -0.04 9.18
C GLY A 167 -14.91 -0.08 9.21
N MET A 168 -15.51 -1.21 8.89
CA MET A 168 -16.96 -1.35 8.83
C MET A 168 -17.61 -1.25 10.20
N ASN A 169 -17.08 -1.95 11.20
CA ASN A 169 -17.65 -1.97 12.53
C ASN A 169 -17.44 -0.64 13.28
N ALA A 170 -16.23 -0.10 13.28
CA ALA A 170 -15.92 1.14 13.98
C ALA A 170 -16.64 2.34 13.37
N THR A 171 -16.67 2.43 12.02
CA THR A 171 -17.41 3.50 11.32
C THR A 171 -18.88 3.49 11.71
N ARG A 172 -19.53 2.33 11.68
CA ARG A 172 -20.95 2.23 12.06
C ARG A 172 -21.19 2.54 13.53
N ALA A 173 -20.37 2.00 14.42
CA ALA A 173 -20.48 2.25 15.86
C ALA A 173 -20.34 3.74 16.20
N MET A 174 -19.31 4.39 15.65
CA MET A 174 -19.05 5.81 15.89
C MET A 174 -20.11 6.71 15.24
N THR A 175 -20.57 6.37 14.03
CA THR A 175 -21.66 7.11 13.38
C THR A 175 -22.96 7.04 14.17
N LEU A 176 -23.33 5.85 14.65
CA LEU A 176 -24.53 5.67 15.49
C LEU A 176 -24.43 6.47 16.80
N ARG A 177 -23.27 6.43 17.45
CA ARG A 177 -23.01 7.22 18.66
C ARG A 177 -23.03 8.72 18.39
N GLY A 178 -22.46 9.15 17.25
CA GLY A 178 -22.47 10.56 16.83
C GLY A 178 -23.89 11.10 16.64
N LYS A 179 -24.76 10.31 15.97
CA LYS A 179 -26.17 10.68 15.78
C LYS A 179 -26.92 10.86 17.09
N GLU A 180 -26.67 10.02 18.09
CA GLU A 180 -27.27 10.17 19.46
C GLU A 180 -26.81 11.47 20.14
N SER A 181 -25.63 11.98 19.77
CA SER A 181 -25.09 13.26 20.26
C SER A 181 -25.43 14.44 19.35
N GLY A 182 -26.40 14.29 18.43
CA GLY A 182 -26.84 15.34 17.50
C GLY A 182 -25.87 15.66 16.36
N ARG A 183 -24.94 14.77 16.04
CA ARG A 183 -24.02 14.95 14.89
C ARG A 183 -24.60 14.29 13.66
N ASP A 184 -24.61 15.01 12.56
CA ASP A 184 -24.97 14.49 11.25
C ASP A 184 -23.74 13.97 10.50
N GLY A 185 -24.01 13.08 9.51
CA GLY A 185 -23.00 12.51 8.63
C GLY A 185 -22.36 11.22 9.16
N VAL A 186 -21.47 10.65 8.34
CA VAL A 186 -20.75 9.43 8.64
C VAL A 186 -19.42 9.77 9.32
N LEU A 187 -19.19 9.17 10.49
CA LEU A 187 -17.91 9.25 11.19
C LEU A 187 -17.04 8.08 10.76
N SER A 188 -16.33 8.27 9.65
CA SER A 188 -15.46 7.25 9.08
C SER A 188 -14.29 6.95 10.00
N MET A 189 -14.08 5.67 10.26
CA MET A 189 -12.99 5.13 11.07
C MET A 189 -12.20 4.10 10.29
N GLY A 190 -10.90 4.08 10.45
CA GLY A 190 -10.05 3.12 9.79
C GLY A 190 -8.72 2.92 10.50
N ARG A 191 -8.13 1.76 10.33
CA ARG A 191 -6.89 1.35 11.00
C ARG A 191 -5.67 2.21 10.59
N VAL A 192 -5.69 2.77 9.40
CA VAL A 192 -4.64 3.68 8.90
C VAL A 192 -5.12 5.13 8.94
N GLN A 193 -6.30 5.40 8.38
CA GLN A 193 -6.85 6.75 8.22
C GLN A 193 -7.04 7.48 9.57
N THR A 194 -7.52 6.81 10.62
CA THR A 194 -7.77 7.45 11.91
C THR A 194 -6.47 7.85 12.63
N PRO A 195 -5.46 6.98 12.76
CA PRO A 195 -4.16 7.39 13.31
C PRO A 195 -3.47 8.48 12.49
N THR A 196 -3.55 8.42 11.16
CA THR A 196 -2.98 9.46 10.29
C THR A 196 -3.62 10.82 10.55
N LEU A 197 -4.96 10.85 10.63
CA LEU A 197 -5.69 12.08 10.99
C LEU A 197 -5.29 12.59 12.39
N ALA A 198 -5.11 11.68 13.36
CA ALA A 198 -4.69 12.06 14.70
C ALA A 198 -3.29 12.72 14.71
N LEU A 199 -2.35 12.24 13.89
CA LEU A 199 -1.03 12.87 13.73
C LEU A 199 -1.15 14.30 13.20
N VAL A 200 -1.97 14.51 12.17
CA VAL A 200 -2.20 15.85 11.59
C VAL A 200 -2.84 16.79 12.63
N VAL A 201 -3.90 16.34 13.29
CA VAL A 201 -4.60 17.13 14.31
C VAL A 201 -3.69 17.46 15.50
N ASN A 202 -2.85 16.51 15.94
CA ASN A 202 -1.90 16.78 17.01
C ASN A 202 -0.87 17.81 16.58
N ARG A 203 -0.36 17.73 15.34
CA ARG A 203 0.58 18.72 14.81
C ARG A 203 -0.04 20.11 14.72
N ASP A 204 -1.27 20.21 14.25
CA ASP A 204 -2.02 21.49 14.21
C ASP A 204 -2.18 22.09 15.61
N ARG A 205 -2.47 21.24 16.61
CA ARG A 205 -2.56 21.70 18.02
C ARG A 205 -1.22 22.16 18.57
N GLU A 206 -0.14 21.45 18.28
CA GLU A 206 1.23 21.86 18.66
C GLU A 206 1.57 23.22 18.04
N ILE A 207 1.26 23.42 16.75
CA ILE A 207 1.49 24.70 16.06
C ILE A 207 0.65 25.80 16.71
N ALA A 208 -0.64 25.54 16.99
CA ALA A 208 -1.53 26.53 17.60
C ALA A 208 -1.11 26.89 19.04
N ALA A 209 -0.50 25.94 19.76
CA ALA A 209 0.00 26.15 21.11
C ALA A 209 1.48 26.55 21.16
N PHE A 210 2.11 26.78 20.00
CA PHE A 210 3.52 27.10 19.93
C PHE A 210 3.85 28.40 20.66
N THR A 211 4.76 28.33 21.61
CA THR A 211 5.32 29.48 22.30
C THR A 211 6.78 29.63 21.85
N PRO A 212 7.16 30.75 21.22
CA PRO A 212 8.54 30.95 20.82
C PRO A 212 9.45 31.02 22.06
N ILE A 213 10.60 30.38 21.97
CA ILE A 213 11.64 30.43 22.99
C ILE A 213 12.89 31.01 22.34
N ASP A 214 13.39 32.12 22.89
CA ASP A 214 14.66 32.70 22.46
C ASP A 214 15.81 31.80 22.92
N TYR A 215 16.76 31.57 22.03
CA TYR A 215 17.97 30.83 22.35
C TYR A 215 19.21 31.47 21.72
N LEU A 216 20.36 31.18 22.26
CA LEU A 216 21.64 31.76 21.87
C LEU A 216 22.40 30.79 20.96
N ILE A 217 22.98 31.31 19.91
CA ILE A 217 23.96 30.60 19.07
C ILE A 217 25.30 31.34 19.25
N LEU A 218 26.28 30.66 19.84
CA LEU A 218 27.61 31.20 19.96
C LEU A 218 28.40 30.91 18.68
N GLN A 219 28.85 31.97 18.01
CA GLN A 219 29.67 31.86 16.81
C GLN A 219 30.99 32.60 17.05
N ALA A 220 32.10 31.94 16.82
CA ALA A 220 33.43 32.55 16.84
C ALA A 220 33.96 32.71 15.42
N THR A 221 34.51 33.86 15.10
CA THR A 221 35.31 34.06 13.88
C THR A 221 36.79 33.97 14.30
N LEU A 222 37.48 32.98 13.75
CA LEU A 222 38.85 32.67 14.04
C LEU A 222 39.75 33.06 12.86
N GLN A 223 40.89 33.67 13.15
CA GLN A 223 41.88 34.08 12.14
C GLN A 223 43.13 33.20 12.26
N HIS A 224 43.57 32.71 11.13
CA HIS A 224 44.83 31.96 10.99
C HIS A 224 45.60 32.54 9.80
N ASP A 225 46.90 32.28 9.75
CA ASP A 225 47.78 32.78 8.68
C ASP A 225 47.29 32.37 7.27
N ALA A 226 46.60 31.24 7.17
CA ALA A 226 46.01 30.75 5.90
C ALA A 226 44.62 31.31 5.58
N GLY A 227 43.97 32.13 6.45
CA GLY A 227 42.66 32.70 6.23
C GLY A 227 41.81 32.79 7.50
N MET A 228 40.56 33.25 7.31
CA MET A 228 39.55 33.34 8.38
C MET A 228 38.53 32.21 8.25
N PHE A 229 38.06 31.68 9.34
CA PHE A 229 36.95 30.72 9.38
C PHE A 229 36.03 31.00 10.57
N SER A 230 34.76 30.59 10.40
CA SER A 230 33.76 30.67 11.46
C SER A 230 33.52 29.29 12.08
N ALA A 231 33.39 29.24 13.39
CA ALA A 231 33.03 28.06 14.16
C ALA A 231 31.77 28.33 14.98
N ILE A 232 30.84 27.40 15.01
CA ILE A 232 29.64 27.46 15.86
C ILE A 232 29.92 26.58 17.08
N PHE A 233 29.75 27.15 18.28
CA PHE A 233 29.87 26.38 19.52
C PHE A 233 28.74 25.36 19.60
N LYS A 234 29.10 24.10 19.81
CA LYS A 234 28.17 23.03 20.09
C LYS A 234 28.26 22.68 21.57
N PRO A 235 27.23 23.01 22.37
CA PRO A 235 27.25 22.68 23.78
C PRO A 235 27.29 21.18 24.01
N SER A 236 27.92 20.73 25.10
CA SER A 236 27.83 19.34 25.55
C SER A 236 26.46 19.10 26.18
N GLU A 237 26.01 17.85 26.22
CA GLU A 237 24.72 17.49 26.83
C GLU A 237 24.61 17.87 28.33
N THR A 238 25.74 18.03 28.98
CA THR A 238 25.83 18.41 30.40
C THR A 238 26.05 19.90 30.63
N GLN A 239 26.07 20.71 29.56
CA GLN A 239 26.25 22.16 29.67
C GLN A 239 25.08 22.76 30.45
N PRO A 240 25.33 23.57 31.52
CA PRO A 240 24.29 24.34 32.18
C PRO A 240 23.62 25.34 31.23
N GLY A 241 22.35 25.68 31.47
CA GLY A 241 21.60 26.65 30.67
C GLY A 241 21.01 26.08 29.38
N LEU A 242 21.04 24.77 29.18
CA LEU A 242 20.34 24.11 28.06
C LEU A 242 18.88 23.79 28.41
N ASP A 243 18.00 23.92 27.42
CA ASP A 243 16.65 23.39 27.48
C ASP A 243 16.60 21.89 27.11
N SER A 244 15.40 21.30 27.11
CA SER A 244 15.18 19.88 26.76
C SER A 244 15.55 19.52 25.32
N GLU A 245 15.72 20.49 24.43
CA GLU A 245 16.14 20.32 23.04
C GLU A 245 17.63 20.60 22.82
N GLY A 246 18.37 20.86 23.88
CA GLY A 246 19.82 21.15 23.84
C GLY A 246 20.15 22.54 23.32
N ARG A 247 19.19 23.49 23.38
CA ARG A 247 19.42 24.88 22.99
C ARG A 247 19.88 25.71 24.21
N LEU A 248 20.87 26.58 24.01
CA LEU A 248 21.35 27.47 25.06
C LEU A 248 20.33 28.60 25.28
N VAL A 249 19.60 28.55 26.39
CA VAL A 249 18.54 29.52 26.74
C VAL A 249 18.97 30.46 27.86
N ASP A 250 20.05 30.18 28.55
CA ASP A 250 20.64 31.05 29.56
C ASP A 250 22.04 31.51 29.12
N GLY A 251 22.19 32.81 28.90
CA GLY A 251 23.46 33.44 28.49
C GLY A 251 24.39 33.77 29.66
N ALA A 252 24.01 33.48 30.90
CA ALA A 252 24.83 33.74 32.09
C ALA A 252 25.75 32.55 32.45
N THR A 253 25.64 31.44 31.75
CA THR A 253 26.45 30.24 31.83
C THR A 253 27.36 30.13 30.61
#